data_30efd2d3c4ac3b4b9a81749541940d1c
#
_entry.id   30efd2d3c4ac3b4b9a81749541940d1c
#
_cell.length_a   1.000
_cell.length_b   1.000
_cell.length_c   1.000
_cell.angle_alpha   90.00
_cell.angle_beta   90.00
_cell.angle_gamma   90.00
#
_symmetry.space_group_name_H-M   'P 1'
#
loop_
_entity.id
_entity.type
_entity.pdbx_description
1 polymer ?
#
loop_
_entity_poly.entity_id
_entity_poly.type
_entity_poly.pdbx_seq_one_letter_code
_entity_poly.pdbx_strand_id
1 'polypeptide(L)'
;MPYDGKILSRAMARFDEDKQRRARQFRERQQQLFAREPELADIDRRLRGTMSQIITRALKGGRDPVPAIHAIRDENLALQRRRGELLTALGYPADYLEEKPRCARCGDAGFLPDGSMCACLRSYYAREQIAELSHMLDIGSQSFDTFRLDYYDRQTWPEFHRSPRENME
;
A
#
# COMPACT_ATOMS: atom_id res chain seq x y z
N MET A 1 13.37 -15.21 -15.37
CA MET A 1 13.73 -14.23 -16.40
C MET A 1 14.18 -12.95 -15.71
N PRO A 2 15.29 -12.33 -16.13
CA PRO A 2 15.69 -11.03 -15.59
C PRO A 2 14.61 -9.98 -15.98
N TYR A 3 14.29 -9.09 -15.04
CA TYR A 3 13.39 -7.97 -15.29
C TYR A 3 14.10 -6.90 -16.14
N ASP A 4 13.37 -6.22 -17.02
CA ASP A 4 13.89 -5.04 -17.71
C ASP A 4 14.10 -3.91 -16.70
N GLY A 5 15.31 -3.37 -16.64
CA GLY A 5 15.70 -2.38 -15.63
C GLY A 5 14.97 -1.04 -15.79
N LYS A 6 14.65 -0.62 -17.02
CA LYS A 6 13.93 0.65 -17.25
C LYS A 6 12.47 0.53 -16.81
N ILE A 7 11.83 -0.58 -17.16
CA ILE A 7 10.45 -0.87 -16.77
C ILE A 7 10.37 -1.01 -15.24
N LEU A 8 11.33 -1.74 -14.63
CA LEU A 8 11.39 -1.90 -13.20
C LEU A 8 11.55 -0.56 -12.47
N SER A 9 12.43 0.31 -12.95
CA SER A 9 12.64 1.65 -12.37
C SER A 9 11.35 2.48 -12.38
N ARG A 10 10.61 2.49 -13.50
CA ARG A 10 9.30 3.18 -13.60
C ARG A 10 8.26 2.57 -12.65
N ALA A 11 8.21 1.25 -12.60
CA ALA A 11 7.29 0.53 -11.70
C ALA A 11 7.57 0.86 -10.23
N MET A 12 8.84 0.89 -9.82
CA MET A 12 9.25 1.28 -8.47
C MET A 12 8.89 2.74 -8.17
N ALA A 13 9.15 3.66 -9.09
CA ALA A 13 8.79 5.07 -8.91
C ALA A 13 7.29 5.23 -8.66
N ARG A 14 6.42 4.59 -9.46
CA ARG A 14 4.98 4.64 -9.26
C ARG A 14 4.52 3.95 -7.97
N PHE A 15 5.17 2.86 -7.61
CA PHE A 15 4.90 2.17 -6.35
C PHE A 15 5.20 3.09 -5.14
N ASP A 16 6.34 3.79 -5.18
CA ASP A 16 6.75 4.73 -4.14
C ASP A 16 5.85 5.98 -4.10
N GLU A 17 5.45 6.52 -5.26
CA GLU A 17 4.48 7.61 -5.35
C GLU A 17 3.15 7.25 -4.68
N ASP A 18 2.62 6.05 -4.96
CA ASP A 18 1.40 5.55 -4.33
C ASP A 18 1.55 5.40 -2.81
N LYS A 19 2.69 4.87 -2.36
CA LYS A 19 3.01 4.76 -0.94
C LYS A 19 3.05 6.15 -0.27
N GLN A 20 3.75 7.10 -0.87
CA GLN A 20 3.83 8.47 -0.36
C GLN A 20 2.47 9.18 -0.37
N ARG A 21 1.64 8.97 -1.40
CA ARG A 21 0.28 9.51 -1.48
C ARG A 21 -0.58 9.00 -0.33
N ARG A 22 -0.54 7.69 -0.04
CA ARG A 22 -1.25 7.09 1.10
C ARG A 22 -0.77 7.65 2.43
N ALA A 23 0.55 7.78 2.61
CA ALA A 23 1.11 8.36 3.82
C ALA A 23 0.72 9.85 4.01
N ARG A 24 0.63 10.63 2.93
CA ARG A 24 0.09 12.01 3.00
C ARG A 24 -1.37 12.02 3.41
N GLN A 25 -2.22 11.23 2.76
CA GLN A 25 -3.64 11.11 3.09
C GLN A 25 -3.87 10.65 4.53
N PHE A 26 -3.04 9.74 5.03
CA PHE A 26 -3.10 9.32 6.43
C PHE A 26 -2.79 10.46 7.38
N ARG A 27 -1.71 11.22 7.14
CA ARG A 27 -1.33 12.38 7.96
C ARG A 27 -2.39 13.48 7.94
N GLU A 28 -2.98 13.77 6.78
CA GLU A 28 -4.07 14.75 6.65
C GLU A 28 -5.29 14.33 7.48
N ARG A 29 -5.73 13.07 7.38
CA ARG A 29 -6.82 12.54 8.22
C ARG A 29 -6.51 12.62 9.70
N GLN A 30 -5.28 12.27 10.09
CA GLN A 30 -4.81 12.36 11.46
C GLN A 30 -4.84 13.81 11.98
N GLN A 31 -4.34 14.76 11.19
CA GLN A 31 -4.37 16.18 11.54
C GLN A 31 -5.79 16.72 11.70
N GLN A 32 -6.69 16.39 10.77
CA GLN A 32 -8.10 16.77 10.85
C GLN A 32 -8.77 16.23 12.11
N LEU A 33 -8.48 14.98 12.46
CA LEU A 33 -9.04 14.36 13.66
C LEU A 33 -8.48 14.98 14.93
N PHE A 34 -7.17 15.25 14.98
CA PHE A 34 -6.52 15.89 16.14
C PHE A 34 -6.95 17.34 16.33
N ALA A 35 -7.31 18.06 15.25
CA ALA A 35 -7.88 19.41 15.35
C ALA A 35 -9.29 19.38 15.96
N ARG A 36 -10.06 18.31 15.72
CA ARG A 36 -11.42 18.15 16.27
C ARG A 36 -11.43 17.60 17.68
N GLU A 37 -10.46 16.75 18.02
CA GLU A 37 -10.35 16.06 19.29
C GLU A 37 -8.93 16.17 19.84
N PRO A 38 -8.62 17.26 20.58
CA PRO A 38 -7.27 17.50 21.12
C PRO A 38 -6.77 16.42 22.09
N GLU A 39 -7.67 15.71 22.78
CA GLU A 39 -7.29 14.60 23.67
C GLU A 39 -6.59 13.48 22.91
N LEU A 40 -7.05 13.17 21.68
CA LEU A 40 -6.38 12.18 20.81
C LEU A 40 -4.96 12.62 20.42
N ALA A 41 -4.76 13.92 20.16
CA ALA A 41 -3.44 14.46 19.84
C ALA A 41 -2.48 14.33 21.04
N ASP A 42 -2.98 14.57 22.26
CA ASP A 42 -2.16 14.45 23.48
C ASP A 42 -1.79 12.98 23.74
N ILE A 43 -2.75 12.07 23.64
CA ILE A 43 -2.50 10.63 23.77
C ILE A 43 -1.45 10.18 22.73
N ASP A 44 -1.58 10.57 21.47
CA ASP A 44 -0.63 10.18 20.42
C ASP A 44 0.79 10.69 20.70
N ARG A 45 0.91 11.94 21.17
CA ARG A 45 2.20 12.53 21.60
C ARG A 45 2.83 11.76 22.75
N ARG A 46 2.05 11.40 23.76
CA ARG A 46 2.52 10.61 24.90
C ARG A 46 2.98 9.22 24.49
N LEU A 47 2.20 8.53 23.66
CA LEU A 47 2.56 7.22 23.14
C LEU A 47 3.86 7.24 22.30
N ARG A 48 4.06 8.26 21.45
CA ARG A 48 5.31 8.43 20.69
C ARG A 48 6.52 8.74 21.58
N GLY A 49 6.31 9.42 22.69
CA GLY A 49 7.37 9.74 23.65
C GLY A 49 7.88 8.55 24.46
N THR A 50 7.20 7.42 24.44
CA THR A 50 7.48 6.26 25.29
C THR A 50 8.89 5.71 25.14
N MET A 51 9.37 5.55 23.91
CA MET A 51 10.71 5.02 23.65
C MET A 51 11.80 5.91 24.27
N SER A 52 11.68 7.22 24.11
CA SER A 52 12.59 8.19 24.72
C SER A 52 12.56 8.12 26.25
N GLN A 53 11.38 7.90 26.85
CA GLN A 53 11.25 7.75 28.29
C GLN A 53 11.93 6.47 28.78
N ILE A 54 11.77 5.35 28.10
CA ILE A 54 12.43 4.08 28.44
C ILE A 54 13.94 4.24 28.37
N ILE A 55 14.47 4.80 27.27
CA ILE A 55 15.90 5.04 27.07
C ILE A 55 16.43 5.96 28.20
N THR A 56 15.75 7.07 28.45
CA THR A 56 16.18 8.04 29.50
C THR A 56 16.22 7.39 30.89
N ARG A 57 15.25 6.54 31.23
CA ARG A 57 15.22 5.85 32.50
C ARG A 57 16.25 4.73 32.60
N ALA A 58 16.50 4.01 31.50
CA ALA A 58 17.54 2.99 31.46
C ALA A 58 18.95 3.57 31.58
N LEU A 59 19.20 4.76 31.00
CA LEU A 59 20.50 5.44 31.06
C LEU A 59 20.77 6.18 32.37
N LYS A 60 19.75 6.61 33.08
CA LYS A 60 19.89 7.31 34.39
C LYS A 60 20.30 6.37 35.54
N GLY A 61 20.94 5.28 35.24
CA GLY A 61 21.44 4.16 35.98
C GLY A 61 21.68 4.35 37.49
N GLY A 62 21.53 3.26 38.26
CA GLY A 62 21.78 3.10 39.67
C GLY A 62 20.68 2.40 40.45
N ARG A 63 19.51 2.21 39.85
CA ARG A 63 18.39 1.42 40.38
C ARG A 63 17.89 0.47 39.31
N ASP A 64 17.33 -0.66 39.75
CA ASP A 64 16.67 -1.60 38.89
C ASP A 64 15.66 -0.88 37.95
N PRO A 65 15.81 -0.90 36.64
CA PRO A 65 14.92 -0.20 35.69
C PRO A 65 13.56 -0.91 35.52
N VAL A 66 13.45 -2.16 35.95
CA VAL A 66 12.27 -3.01 35.68
C VAL A 66 10.98 -2.41 36.22
N PRO A 67 10.87 -1.92 37.47
CA PRO A 67 9.62 -1.31 37.97
C PRO A 67 9.20 -0.08 37.16
N ALA A 68 10.17 0.72 36.70
CA ALA A 68 9.92 1.91 35.91
C ALA A 68 9.43 1.57 34.49
N ILE A 69 9.97 0.51 33.90
CA ILE A 69 9.52 0.00 32.59
C ILE A 69 8.10 -0.56 32.69
N HIS A 70 7.77 -1.27 33.76
CA HIS A 70 6.40 -1.77 33.98
C HIS A 70 5.40 -0.63 34.13
N ALA A 71 5.73 0.43 34.87
CA ALA A 71 4.87 1.61 35.00
C ALA A 71 4.61 2.29 33.63
N ILE A 72 5.64 2.44 32.80
CA ILE A 72 5.50 2.99 31.45
C ILE A 72 4.60 2.09 30.58
N ARG A 73 4.78 0.76 30.64
CA ARG A 73 3.94 -0.20 29.92
C ARG A 73 2.48 -0.05 30.34
N ASP A 74 2.20 0.01 31.63
CA ASP A 74 0.83 0.07 32.14
C ASP A 74 0.16 1.41 31.76
N GLU A 75 0.90 2.52 31.80
CA GLU A 75 0.46 3.82 31.31
C GLU A 75 0.14 3.76 29.80
N ASN A 76 1.01 3.15 29.00
CA ASN A 76 0.78 3.00 27.56
C ASN A 76 -0.46 2.17 27.24
N LEU A 77 -0.68 1.08 27.95
CA LEU A 77 -1.88 0.26 27.79
C LEU A 77 -3.15 1.04 28.14
N ALA A 78 -3.10 1.89 29.17
CA ALA A 78 -4.21 2.77 29.51
C ALA A 78 -4.47 3.82 28.44
N LEU A 79 -3.41 4.44 27.89
CA LEU A 79 -3.51 5.41 26.81
C LEU A 79 -4.05 4.77 25.51
N GLN A 80 -3.61 3.55 25.16
CA GLN A 80 -4.13 2.83 23.99
C GLN A 80 -5.61 2.49 24.14
N ARG A 81 -6.05 2.04 25.32
CA ARG A 81 -7.48 1.81 25.59
C ARG A 81 -8.27 3.10 25.44
N ARG A 82 -7.82 4.18 26.08
CA ARG A 82 -8.50 5.48 26.00
C ARG A 82 -8.60 6.00 24.57
N ARG A 83 -7.53 5.85 23.78
CA ARG A 83 -7.54 6.17 22.35
C ARG A 83 -8.62 5.40 21.60
N GLY A 84 -8.71 4.08 21.83
CA GLY A 84 -9.71 3.23 21.20
C GLY A 84 -11.15 3.62 21.57
N GLU A 85 -11.39 3.95 22.85
CA GLU A 85 -12.70 4.42 23.33
C GLU A 85 -13.12 5.73 22.64
N LEU A 86 -12.21 6.71 22.57
CA LEU A 86 -12.47 7.99 21.91
C LEU A 86 -12.75 7.80 20.41
N LEU A 87 -11.95 6.99 19.72
CA LEU A 87 -12.16 6.71 18.31
C LEU A 87 -13.53 6.06 18.08
N THR A 88 -13.89 5.08 18.90
CA THR A 88 -15.18 4.39 18.81
C THR A 88 -16.35 5.34 19.10
N ALA A 89 -16.22 6.21 20.10
CA ALA A 89 -17.23 7.23 20.43
C ALA A 89 -17.44 8.23 19.27
N LEU A 90 -16.40 8.50 18.49
CA LEU A 90 -16.44 9.33 17.29
C LEU A 90 -16.92 8.58 16.02
N GLY A 91 -17.26 7.29 16.14
CA GLY A 91 -17.71 6.45 15.03
C GLY A 91 -16.59 5.90 14.15
N TYR A 92 -15.33 5.94 14.61
CA TYR A 92 -14.20 5.36 13.90
C TYR A 92 -13.79 3.99 14.47
N PRO A 93 -13.16 3.12 13.68
CA PRO A 93 -12.54 1.90 14.20
C PRO A 93 -11.44 2.23 15.22
N ALA A 94 -11.24 1.38 16.22
CA ALA A 94 -10.23 1.59 17.26
C ALA A 94 -8.79 1.71 16.71
N ASP A 95 -8.53 1.11 15.56
CA ASP A 95 -7.26 1.11 14.84
C ASP A 95 -7.16 2.18 13.73
N TYR A 96 -8.09 3.14 13.68
CA TYR A 96 -8.17 4.18 12.64
C TYR A 96 -6.89 5.02 12.52
N LEU A 97 -6.19 5.24 13.62
CA LEU A 97 -4.92 5.96 13.68
C LEU A 97 -3.68 5.04 13.60
N GLU A 98 -3.85 3.83 13.10
CA GLU A 98 -2.73 2.92 12.81
C GLU A 98 -2.40 2.95 11.32
N GLU A 99 -1.14 3.24 10.99
CA GLU A 99 -0.66 3.16 9.62
C GLU A 99 -0.37 1.70 9.28
N LYS A 100 -1.29 1.08 8.52
CA LYS A 100 -1.14 -0.31 8.08
C LYS A 100 -0.57 -0.37 6.67
N PRO A 101 0.40 -1.26 6.40
CA PRO A 101 0.88 -1.48 5.05
C PRO A 101 -0.24 -2.08 4.19
N ARG A 102 -0.34 -1.65 2.95
CA ARG A 102 -1.32 -2.19 1.98
C ARG A 102 -1.02 -3.66 1.66
N CYS A 103 0.25 -4.01 1.59
CA CYS A 103 0.70 -5.36 1.35
C CYS A 103 1.27 -5.99 2.61
N ALA A 104 0.51 -6.86 3.28
CA ALA A 104 0.96 -7.55 4.47
C ALA A 104 2.15 -8.51 4.22
N ARG A 105 2.35 -8.99 2.98
CA ARG A 105 3.42 -9.94 2.65
C ARG A 105 4.80 -9.32 2.68
N CYS A 106 4.96 -8.10 2.19
CA CYS A 106 6.24 -7.40 2.13
C CYS A 106 6.29 -6.12 2.95
N GLY A 107 5.22 -5.76 3.68
CA GLY A 107 5.17 -4.53 4.45
C GLY A 107 5.35 -3.26 3.59
N ASP A 108 4.85 -3.27 2.34
CA ASP A 108 5.07 -2.19 1.34
C ASP A 108 6.55 -1.96 0.99
N ALA A 109 7.41 -2.98 1.12
CA ALA A 109 8.79 -2.93 0.65
C ALA A 109 8.95 -3.23 -0.86
N GLY A 110 7.94 -3.87 -1.49
CA GLY A 110 8.00 -4.27 -2.89
C GLY A 110 8.75 -5.57 -3.14
N PHE A 111 9.63 -5.98 -2.24
CA PHE A 111 10.40 -7.22 -2.31
C PHE A 111 10.20 -8.04 -1.05
N LEU A 112 10.35 -9.36 -1.18
CA LEU A 112 10.31 -10.30 -0.07
C LEU A 112 11.71 -10.45 0.57
N PRO A 113 11.82 -11.05 1.77
CA PRO A 113 13.12 -11.24 2.45
C PRO A 113 14.14 -12.06 1.65
N ASP A 114 13.68 -12.92 0.74
CA ASP A 114 14.51 -13.71 -0.16
C ASP A 114 15.02 -12.93 -1.39
N GLY A 115 14.70 -11.63 -1.47
CA GLY A 115 15.05 -10.76 -2.60
C GLY A 115 14.11 -10.88 -3.81
N SER A 116 13.12 -11.77 -3.79
CA SER A 116 12.16 -11.90 -4.87
C SER A 116 11.15 -10.75 -4.90
N MET A 117 10.71 -10.37 -6.12
CA MET A 117 9.71 -9.31 -6.28
C MET A 117 8.36 -9.76 -5.74
N CYS A 118 7.79 -8.98 -4.83
CA CYS A 118 6.45 -9.23 -4.29
C CYS A 118 5.37 -9.02 -5.36
N ALA A 119 4.27 -9.75 -5.24
CA ALA A 119 3.13 -9.62 -6.14
C ALA A 119 2.59 -8.19 -6.24
N CYS A 120 2.66 -7.39 -5.16
CA CYS A 120 2.24 -6.00 -5.17
C CYS A 120 3.09 -5.14 -6.13
N LEU A 121 4.43 -5.25 -6.11
CA LEU A 121 5.30 -4.54 -7.05
C LEU A 121 5.21 -5.12 -8.46
N ARG A 122 5.03 -6.45 -8.58
CA ARG A 122 4.86 -7.12 -9.88
C ARG A 122 3.65 -6.59 -10.65
N SER A 123 2.58 -6.21 -9.96
CA SER A 123 1.41 -5.60 -10.61
C SER A 123 1.71 -4.24 -11.24
N TYR A 124 2.58 -3.43 -10.63
CA TYR A 124 3.07 -2.18 -11.24
C TYR A 124 3.99 -2.47 -12.42
N TYR A 125 4.90 -3.43 -12.28
CA TYR A 125 5.77 -3.84 -13.37
C TYR A 125 4.99 -4.30 -14.61
N ALA A 126 3.97 -5.15 -14.41
CA ALA A 126 3.11 -5.59 -15.51
C ALA A 126 2.38 -4.43 -16.20
N ARG A 127 1.90 -3.44 -15.44
CA ARG A 127 1.27 -2.23 -16.02
C ARG A 127 2.25 -1.42 -16.86
N GLU A 128 3.49 -1.25 -16.40
CA GLU A 128 4.53 -0.56 -17.18
C GLU A 128 4.93 -1.33 -18.45
N GLN A 129 4.96 -2.67 -18.38
CA GLN A 129 5.16 -3.50 -19.59
C GLN A 129 4.05 -3.30 -20.61
N ILE A 130 2.79 -3.33 -20.17
CA ILE A 130 1.64 -3.11 -21.05
C ILE A 130 1.70 -1.71 -21.67
N ALA A 131 2.02 -0.68 -20.87
CA ALA A 131 2.16 0.69 -21.36
C ALA A 131 3.26 0.82 -22.42
N GLU A 132 4.41 0.18 -22.21
CA GLU A 132 5.51 0.14 -23.20
C GLU A 132 5.10 -0.55 -24.49
N LEU A 133 4.46 -1.72 -24.39
CA LEU A 133 3.96 -2.45 -25.55
C LEU A 133 2.89 -1.66 -26.30
N SER A 134 1.95 -1.03 -25.60
CA SER A 134 0.91 -0.19 -26.19
C SER A 134 1.49 0.99 -26.95
N HIS A 135 2.57 1.59 -26.41
CA HIS A 135 3.26 2.70 -27.07
C HIS A 135 3.99 2.23 -28.34
N MET A 136 4.63 1.05 -28.29
CA MET A 136 5.35 0.49 -29.45
C MET A 136 4.42 0.03 -30.57
N LEU A 137 3.23 -0.44 -30.24
CA LEU A 137 2.27 -1.01 -31.18
C LEU A 137 1.16 -0.03 -31.59
N ASP A 138 1.19 1.21 -31.10
CA ASP A 138 0.13 2.22 -31.33
C ASP A 138 -1.29 1.69 -31.02
N ILE A 139 -1.40 0.84 -30.00
CA ILE A 139 -2.66 0.17 -29.62
C ILE A 139 -3.59 1.12 -28.82
N GLY A 140 -3.17 2.37 -28.59
CA GLY A 140 -3.83 3.30 -27.66
C GLY A 140 -5.32 3.58 -27.94
N SER A 141 -5.80 3.31 -29.15
CA SER A 141 -7.21 3.48 -29.54
C SER A 141 -7.96 2.17 -29.79
N GLN A 142 -7.28 1.02 -29.69
CA GLN A 142 -7.87 -0.28 -29.97
C GLN A 142 -8.51 -0.86 -28.71
N SER A 143 -9.79 -1.22 -28.80
CA SER A 143 -10.57 -1.88 -27.75
C SER A 143 -11.49 -2.93 -28.40
N PHE A 144 -12.08 -3.81 -27.58
CA PHE A 144 -13.10 -4.73 -28.07
C PHE A 144 -14.30 -3.98 -28.69
N ASP A 145 -14.61 -2.76 -28.21
CA ASP A 145 -15.69 -1.93 -28.76
C ASP A 145 -15.36 -1.36 -30.15
N THR A 146 -14.07 -1.24 -30.46
CA THR A 146 -13.58 -0.80 -31.80
C THR A 146 -13.19 -1.95 -32.69
N PHE A 147 -13.40 -3.20 -32.25
CA PHE A 147 -13.10 -4.39 -33.03
C PHE A 147 -14.00 -4.50 -34.28
N ARG A 148 -13.38 -4.66 -35.41
CA ARG A 148 -14.11 -4.70 -36.70
C ARG A 148 -14.00 -6.07 -37.33
N LEU A 149 -15.14 -6.76 -37.41
CA LEU A 149 -15.28 -8.05 -38.05
C LEU A 149 -15.11 -7.97 -39.55
N ASP A 150 -15.18 -6.77 -40.15
CA ASP A 150 -15.08 -6.56 -41.61
C ASP A 150 -13.72 -6.96 -42.21
N TYR A 151 -12.69 -7.01 -41.38
CA TYR A 151 -11.36 -7.44 -41.78
C TYR A 151 -11.20 -8.97 -41.88
N TYR A 152 -12.18 -9.72 -41.40
CA TYR A 152 -12.13 -11.19 -41.41
C TYR A 152 -12.95 -11.75 -42.55
N ASP A 153 -12.32 -12.70 -43.28
CA ASP A 153 -12.97 -13.34 -44.43
C ASP A 153 -14.21 -14.15 -44.00
N ARG A 154 -15.25 -14.06 -44.81
CA ARG A 154 -16.50 -14.82 -44.64
C ARG A 154 -16.41 -16.20 -45.29
N GLN A 155 -15.43 -16.43 -46.15
CA GLN A 155 -15.26 -17.72 -46.82
C GLN A 155 -14.56 -18.70 -45.89
N THR A 156 -15.14 -19.91 -45.81
CA THR A 156 -14.52 -21.02 -45.10
C THR A 156 -13.36 -21.54 -45.91
N TRP A 157 -12.17 -21.59 -45.33
CA TRP A 157 -11.01 -22.16 -46.00
C TRP A 157 -11.11 -23.68 -46.05
N PRO A 158 -10.59 -24.36 -47.08
CA PRO A 158 -10.75 -25.81 -47.25
C PRO A 158 -10.27 -26.68 -46.08
N GLU A 159 -9.35 -26.13 -45.27
CA GLU A 159 -8.73 -26.83 -44.17
C GLU A 159 -9.45 -26.62 -42.80
N PHE A 160 -10.47 -25.74 -42.77
CA PHE A 160 -11.17 -25.34 -41.56
C PHE A 160 -12.70 -25.52 -41.67
N HIS A 161 -13.37 -25.82 -40.58
CA HIS A 161 -14.83 -26.01 -40.54
C HIS A 161 -15.61 -24.70 -40.40
N ARG A 162 -14.91 -23.60 -40.12
CA ARG A 162 -15.52 -22.26 -39.97
C ARG A 162 -14.68 -21.22 -40.69
N SER A 163 -15.32 -20.16 -41.14
CA SER A 163 -14.62 -18.99 -41.66
C SER A 163 -13.87 -18.23 -40.57
N PRO A 164 -12.82 -17.45 -40.91
CA PRO A 164 -12.16 -16.57 -39.94
C PRO A 164 -13.15 -15.65 -39.19
N ARG A 165 -14.18 -15.15 -39.88
CA ARG A 165 -15.20 -14.30 -39.28
C ARG A 165 -16.05 -15.05 -38.25
N GLU A 166 -16.51 -16.26 -38.54
CA GLU A 166 -17.30 -17.08 -37.63
C GLU A 166 -16.52 -17.51 -36.38
N ASN A 167 -15.18 -17.54 -36.43
CA ASN A 167 -14.32 -17.81 -35.27
C ASN A 167 -14.16 -16.60 -34.35
N MET A 168 -14.46 -15.39 -34.83
CA MET A 168 -14.31 -14.13 -34.09
C MET A 168 -15.65 -13.58 -33.58
N GLU A 169 -16.78 -14.15 -34.01
CA GLU A 169 -18.12 -13.89 -33.46
C GLU A 169 -18.38 -14.71 -32.21
#